data_a9d4a918cde6edb9316a4068b3d468bd
#
_entry.id   a9d4a918cde6edb9316a4068b3d468bd
#
_cell.length_a   1.000
_cell.length_b   1.000
_cell.length_c   1.000
_cell.angle_alpha   90.00
_cell.angle_beta   90.00
_cell.angle_gamma   90.00
#
_symmetry.space_group_name_H-M   'P 1'
#
loop_
_entity.id
_entity.type
_entity.pdbx_description
1 polymer ?
#
loop_
_entity_poly.entity_id
_entity_poly.type
_entity_poly.pdbx_seq_one_letter_code
_entity_poly.pdbx_strand_id
1 'polypeptide(L)'
;MMQKEEKVVVVLLVMAVLSLIIGYFGFTPEIPPYSESSKIGEQVYIEGILLSKQITGKGDHLIMQINPGITVFVPKDNGAKEVYNSLNKGQNVKITGRVSEYNTKKEIIVESAEDVVLLKE
;
A
#
# COMPACT_ATOMS: atom_id res chain seq x y z
N MET A 1 -27.17 40.57 -19.06
CA MET A 1 -27.16 40.61 -17.60
C MET A 1 -27.70 39.30 -17.06
N MET A 2 -26.86 38.55 -16.29
CA MET A 2 -27.33 37.31 -15.69
C MET A 2 -28.38 37.56 -14.63
N GLN A 3 -29.45 36.77 -14.65
CA GLN A 3 -30.45 36.79 -13.61
C GLN A 3 -29.83 36.23 -12.30
N LYS A 4 -30.39 36.64 -11.17
CA LYS A 4 -29.90 36.24 -9.86
C LYS A 4 -29.79 34.70 -9.69
N GLU A 5 -30.75 33.95 -10.29
CA GLU A 5 -30.78 32.50 -10.26
C GLU A 5 -29.62 31.88 -11.08
N GLU A 6 -29.27 32.47 -12.20
CA GLU A 6 -28.14 32.02 -13.04
C GLU A 6 -26.80 32.19 -12.33
N LYS A 7 -26.61 33.27 -11.58
CA LYS A 7 -25.42 33.51 -10.79
C LYS A 7 -25.21 32.44 -9.72
N VAL A 8 -26.29 32.03 -9.05
CA VAL A 8 -26.25 31.02 -8.01
C VAL A 8 -25.85 29.67 -8.61
N VAL A 9 -26.39 29.30 -9.75
CA VAL A 9 -26.07 28.05 -10.45
C VAL A 9 -24.63 28.03 -10.88
N VAL A 10 -24.10 29.12 -11.43
CA VAL A 10 -22.68 29.23 -11.84
C VAL A 10 -21.74 29.10 -10.65
N VAL A 11 -22.05 29.75 -9.53
CA VAL A 11 -21.25 29.69 -8.32
C VAL A 11 -21.22 28.26 -7.78
N LEU A 12 -22.36 27.58 -7.72
CA LEU A 12 -22.44 26.19 -7.26
C LEU A 12 -21.64 25.26 -8.17
N LEU A 13 -21.69 25.46 -9.48
CA LEU A 13 -20.94 24.67 -10.44
C LEU A 13 -19.43 24.85 -10.25
N VAL A 14 -18.98 26.08 -10.08
CA VAL A 14 -17.55 26.39 -9.85
C VAL A 14 -17.10 25.77 -8.54
N MET A 15 -17.88 25.83 -7.47
CA MET A 15 -17.54 25.21 -6.20
C MET A 15 -17.45 23.69 -6.31
N ALA A 16 -18.37 23.05 -7.07
CA ALA A 16 -18.33 21.61 -7.29
C ALA A 16 -17.08 21.20 -8.04
N VAL A 17 -16.69 21.93 -9.08
CA VAL A 17 -15.48 21.66 -9.87
C VAL A 17 -14.24 21.83 -9.01
N LEU A 18 -14.16 22.89 -8.19
CA LEU A 18 -13.04 23.12 -7.28
C LEU A 18 -12.92 22.01 -6.24
N SER A 19 -14.06 21.55 -5.70
CA SER A 19 -14.06 20.42 -4.75
C SER A 19 -13.54 19.15 -5.39
N LEU A 20 -13.90 18.87 -6.64
CA LEU A 20 -13.38 17.69 -7.36
C LEU A 20 -11.87 17.80 -7.60
N ILE A 21 -11.38 18.96 -7.98
CA ILE A 21 -9.95 19.18 -8.18
C ILE A 21 -9.17 19.01 -6.88
N ILE A 22 -9.65 19.59 -5.79
CA ILE A 22 -9.04 19.45 -4.47
C ILE A 22 -9.08 17.99 -4.03
N GLY A 23 -10.20 17.29 -4.24
CA GLY A 23 -10.31 15.87 -3.92
C GLY A 23 -9.37 15.00 -4.73
N TYR A 24 -9.13 15.34 -5.98
CA TYR A 24 -8.25 14.58 -6.86
C TYR A 24 -6.77 14.84 -6.57
N PHE A 25 -6.37 16.09 -6.34
CA PHE A 25 -4.96 16.45 -6.17
C PHE A 25 -4.53 16.65 -4.72
N GLY A 26 -5.45 17.03 -3.82
CA GLY A 26 -5.13 17.35 -2.44
C GLY A 26 -5.41 16.25 -1.42
N PHE A 27 -6.22 15.25 -1.80
CA PHE A 27 -6.62 14.15 -0.90
C PHE A 27 -6.21 12.79 -1.40
N THR A 28 -5.22 12.69 -2.29
CA THR A 28 -4.56 11.40 -2.45
C THR A 28 -3.85 11.15 -1.13
N PRO A 29 -4.34 10.24 -0.26
CA PRO A 29 -3.69 10.05 1.02
C PRO A 29 -2.29 9.52 0.77
N GLU A 30 -1.30 10.27 1.25
CA GLU A 30 0.05 9.73 1.28
C GLU A 30 0.02 8.50 2.18
N ILE A 31 0.52 7.38 1.65
CA ILE A 31 0.63 6.16 2.43
C ILE A 31 1.76 6.38 3.43
N PRO A 32 1.47 6.33 4.75
CA PRO A 32 2.51 6.55 5.75
C PRO A 32 3.46 5.35 5.84
N PRO A 33 4.69 5.57 6.28
CA PRO A 33 5.60 4.45 6.55
C PRO A 33 5.09 3.65 7.75
N TYR A 34 5.40 2.35 7.74
CA TYR A 34 5.10 1.47 8.87
C TYR A 34 5.87 1.91 10.12
N SER A 35 5.19 1.87 11.27
CA SER A 35 5.81 2.07 12.58
C SER A 35 5.14 1.15 13.60
N GLU A 36 5.71 1.05 14.78
CA GLU A 36 5.11 0.26 15.85
C GLU A 36 3.75 0.82 16.29
N SER A 37 3.52 2.10 16.03
CA SER A 37 2.23 2.74 16.31
C SER A 37 1.20 2.59 15.20
N SER A 38 1.57 1.98 14.08
CA SER A 38 0.62 1.71 12.99
C SER A 38 -0.52 0.83 13.47
N LYS A 39 -1.74 1.17 13.06
CA LYS A 39 -2.93 0.45 13.51
C LYS A 39 -3.26 -0.70 12.57
N ILE A 40 -3.86 -1.76 13.12
CA ILE A 40 -4.33 -2.90 12.34
C ILE A 40 -5.34 -2.41 11.31
N GLY A 41 -5.17 -2.83 10.04
CA GLY A 41 -6.00 -2.42 8.91
C GLY A 41 -5.52 -1.15 8.20
N GLU A 42 -4.56 -0.44 8.79
CA GLU A 42 -3.98 0.76 8.18
C GLU A 42 -3.10 0.38 6.99
N GLN A 43 -3.20 1.14 5.90
CA GLN A 43 -2.32 0.96 4.76
C GLN A 43 -1.01 1.69 5.02
N VAL A 44 0.10 0.97 4.87
CA VAL A 44 1.44 1.48 5.15
C VAL A 44 2.42 0.96 4.10
N TYR A 45 3.61 1.54 4.05
CA TYR A 45 4.70 0.99 3.25
C TYR A 45 5.94 0.75 4.11
N ILE A 46 6.77 -0.17 3.66
CA ILE A 46 8.11 -0.38 4.22
C ILE A 46 9.13 -0.38 3.10
N GLU A 47 10.34 0.04 3.42
CA GLU A 47 11.50 -0.07 2.56
C GLU A 47 12.59 -0.79 3.33
N GLY A 48 13.22 -1.76 2.69
CA GLY A 48 14.26 -2.51 3.36
C GLY A 48 14.84 -3.60 2.48
N ILE A 49 15.77 -4.34 3.06
CA ILE A 49 16.45 -5.42 2.36
C ILE A 49 15.70 -6.73 2.59
N LEU A 50 15.47 -7.47 1.51
CA LEU A 50 14.85 -8.79 1.59
C LEU A 50 15.83 -9.77 2.25
N LEU A 51 15.49 -10.24 3.45
CA LEU A 51 16.31 -11.18 4.21
C LEU A 51 15.99 -12.63 3.86
N SER A 52 14.72 -12.95 3.65
CA SER A 52 14.29 -14.30 3.29
C SER A 52 12.95 -14.27 2.58
N LYS A 53 12.71 -15.31 1.79
CA LYS A 53 11.43 -15.53 1.13
C LYS A 53 11.12 -17.02 1.16
N GLN A 54 9.86 -17.36 1.40
CA GLN A 54 9.43 -18.75 1.50
C GLN A 54 7.99 -18.90 1.05
N ILE A 55 7.73 -19.90 0.20
CA ILE A 55 6.36 -20.29 -0.14
C ILE A 55 5.89 -21.31 0.88
N THR A 56 4.70 -21.09 1.43
CA THR A 56 4.13 -22.02 2.41
C THR A 56 3.71 -23.34 1.76
N GLY A 57 3.90 -24.45 2.45
CA GLY A 57 3.52 -25.77 1.95
C GLY A 57 2.02 -25.97 1.86
N LYS A 58 1.24 -25.21 2.61
CA LYS A 58 -0.22 -25.21 2.53
C LYS A 58 -0.68 -23.85 2.00
N GLY A 59 -1.39 -23.85 0.87
CA GLY A 59 -2.00 -22.65 0.32
C GLY A 59 -1.10 -21.82 -0.59
N ASP A 60 0.17 -22.15 -0.74
CA ASP A 60 1.11 -21.48 -1.64
C ASP A 60 1.18 -19.96 -1.43
N HIS A 61 1.13 -19.52 -0.18
CA HIS A 61 1.33 -18.12 0.19
C HIS A 61 2.82 -17.80 0.29
N LEU A 62 3.17 -16.54 0.13
CA LEU A 62 4.55 -16.10 0.28
C LEU A 62 4.75 -15.42 1.62
N ILE A 63 5.77 -15.82 2.35
CA ILE A 63 6.22 -15.15 3.58
C ILE A 63 7.60 -14.59 3.33
N MET A 64 7.78 -13.30 3.58
CA MET A 64 9.05 -12.61 3.45
C MET A 64 9.46 -11.96 4.75
N GLN A 65 10.77 -11.92 5.00
CA GLN A 65 11.33 -11.15 6.11
C GLN A 65 12.10 -9.98 5.53
N ILE A 66 11.78 -8.79 5.97
CA ILE A 66 12.40 -7.55 5.51
C ILE A 66 13.14 -6.92 6.68
N ASN A 67 14.40 -6.53 6.48
CA ASN A 67 15.15 -5.78 7.48
C ASN A 67 14.42 -4.44 7.78
N PRO A 68 14.18 -4.08 9.03
CA PRO A 68 14.79 -4.55 10.31
C PRO A 68 14.10 -5.72 11.01
N GLY A 69 13.19 -6.43 10.41
CA GLY A 69 12.58 -7.60 11.04
C GLY A 69 11.07 -7.63 10.90
N ILE A 70 10.58 -7.11 9.81
CA ILE A 70 9.14 -7.06 9.52
C ILE A 70 8.77 -8.26 8.66
N THR A 71 7.70 -8.97 9.07
CA THR A 71 7.14 -10.06 8.30
C THR A 71 6.13 -9.51 7.29
N VAL A 72 6.29 -9.93 6.04
CA VAL A 72 5.38 -9.56 4.95
C VAL A 72 4.75 -10.84 4.41
N PHE A 73 3.43 -10.84 4.33
CA PHE A 73 2.65 -11.96 3.85
C PHE A 73 1.97 -11.58 2.55
N VAL A 74 2.20 -12.38 1.50
CA VAL A 74 1.54 -12.20 0.21
C VAL A 74 0.63 -13.42 -0.03
N PRO A 75 -0.69 -13.25 0.05
CA PRO A 75 -1.60 -14.36 -0.24
C PRO A 75 -1.43 -14.88 -1.67
N LYS A 76 -1.69 -16.15 -1.86
CA LYS A 76 -1.61 -16.80 -3.17
C LYS A 76 -2.34 -16.02 -4.26
N ASP A 77 -3.56 -15.59 -3.97
CA ASP A 77 -4.41 -14.90 -4.94
C ASP A 77 -3.96 -13.45 -5.20
N ASN A 78 -3.04 -12.95 -4.41
CA ASN A 78 -2.51 -11.59 -4.55
C ASN A 78 -1.14 -11.56 -5.26
N GLY A 79 -0.73 -12.65 -5.88
CA GLY A 79 0.48 -12.70 -6.68
C GLY A 79 1.70 -13.25 -5.95
N ALA A 80 1.52 -14.16 -4.99
CA ALA A 80 2.63 -14.73 -4.21
C ALA A 80 3.74 -15.31 -5.09
N LYS A 81 3.40 -16.08 -6.12
CA LYS A 81 4.40 -16.68 -7.01
C LYS A 81 5.12 -15.65 -7.86
N GLU A 82 4.40 -14.64 -8.35
CA GLU A 82 5.01 -13.55 -9.12
C GLU A 82 6.04 -12.80 -8.30
N VAL A 83 5.69 -12.45 -7.07
CA VAL A 83 6.60 -11.76 -6.15
C VAL A 83 7.80 -12.64 -5.82
N TYR A 84 7.55 -13.92 -5.52
CA TYR A 84 8.62 -14.87 -5.20
C TYR A 84 9.65 -14.98 -6.33
N ASN A 85 9.17 -15.04 -7.58
CA ASN A 85 10.05 -15.21 -8.74
C ASN A 85 10.77 -13.92 -9.15
N SER A 86 10.24 -12.75 -8.76
CA SER A 86 10.80 -11.46 -9.18
C SER A 86 11.81 -10.89 -8.20
N LEU A 87 11.89 -11.40 -6.98
CA LEU A 87 12.76 -10.86 -5.93
C LEU A 87 13.82 -11.86 -5.51
N ASN A 88 15.00 -11.35 -5.19
CA ASN A 88 16.11 -12.14 -4.64
C ASN A 88 16.54 -11.58 -3.28
N LYS A 89 17.06 -12.46 -2.43
CA LYS A 89 17.62 -12.06 -1.13
C LYS A 89 18.71 -11.01 -1.33
N GLY A 90 18.72 -10.03 -0.46
CA GLY A 90 19.71 -8.95 -0.49
C GLY A 90 19.29 -7.73 -1.30
N GLN A 91 18.18 -7.80 -2.03
CA GLN A 91 17.68 -6.67 -2.80
C GLN A 91 16.91 -5.69 -1.93
N ASN A 92 17.00 -4.40 -2.27
CA ASN A 92 16.19 -3.36 -1.65
C ASN A 92 14.80 -3.37 -2.27
N VAL A 93 13.78 -3.43 -1.42
CA VAL A 93 12.40 -3.47 -1.88
C VAL A 93 11.55 -2.44 -1.14
N LYS A 94 10.52 -1.95 -1.81
CA LYS A 94 9.47 -1.14 -1.21
C LYS A 94 8.18 -1.93 -1.28
N ILE A 95 7.55 -2.14 -0.14
CA ILE A 95 6.35 -2.96 -0.05
C ILE A 95 5.25 -2.13 0.59
N THR A 96 4.11 -2.05 -0.09
CA THR A 96 2.90 -1.40 0.41
C THR A 96 1.88 -2.48 0.77
N GLY A 97 1.26 -2.36 1.91
CA GLY A 97 0.26 -3.32 2.33
C GLY A 97 -0.51 -2.83 3.55
N ARG A 98 -1.32 -3.71 4.10
CA ARG A 98 -2.10 -3.40 5.29
C ARG A 98 -1.54 -4.08 6.51
N VAL A 99 -1.53 -3.36 7.62
CA VAL A 99 -1.09 -3.91 8.90
C VAL A 99 -2.10 -4.95 9.38
N SER A 100 -1.59 -6.12 9.73
CA SER A 100 -2.36 -7.19 10.33
C SER A 100 -1.64 -7.69 11.56
N GLU A 101 -2.32 -8.50 12.38
CA GLU A 101 -1.72 -9.08 13.57
C GLU A 101 -1.88 -10.60 13.52
N TYR A 102 -0.78 -11.31 13.77
CA TYR A 102 -0.76 -12.75 13.87
C TYR A 102 0.10 -13.15 15.06
N ASN A 103 -0.49 -13.91 16.02
CA ASN A 103 0.21 -14.31 17.24
C ASN A 103 0.87 -13.15 17.97
N THR A 104 0.12 -12.07 18.19
CA THR A 104 0.53 -10.83 18.87
C THR A 104 1.63 -10.03 18.16
N LYS A 105 2.05 -10.45 16.98
CA LYS A 105 3.00 -9.72 16.16
C LYS A 105 2.33 -9.06 14.98
N LYS A 106 2.74 -7.82 14.70
CA LYS A 106 2.26 -7.12 13.52
C LYS A 106 2.99 -7.61 12.28
N GLU A 107 2.26 -7.77 11.19
CA GLU A 107 2.79 -8.11 9.89
C GLU A 107 2.11 -7.26 8.83
N ILE A 108 2.66 -7.25 7.63
CA ILE A 108 2.10 -6.52 6.51
C ILE A 108 1.56 -7.51 5.50
N ILE A 109 0.30 -7.35 5.13
CA ILE A 109 -0.36 -8.18 4.11
C ILE A 109 -0.40 -7.39 2.81
N VAL A 110 0.19 -7.95 1.76
CA VAL A 110 0.20 -7.36 0.42
C VAL A 110 -1.09 -7.69 -0.30
N GLU A 111 -1.74 -6.68 -0.84
CA GLU A 111 -3.01 -6.82 -1.55
C GLU A 111 -2.83 -7.12 -3.04
N SER A 112 -1.69 -6.74 -3.63
CA SER A 112 -1.40 -6.96 -5.04
C SER A 112 0.10 -7.07 -5.26
N ALA A 113 0.50 -7.88 -6.25
CA ALA A 113 1.91 -7.99 -6.63
C ALA A 113 2.51 -6.65 -7.05
N GLU A 114 1.71 -5.74 -7.56
CA GLU A 114 2.14 -4.39 -7.96
C GLU A 114 2.61 -3.55 -6.78
N ASP A 115 2.17 -3.88 -5.57
CA ASP A 115 2.55 -3.18 -4.34
C ASP A 115 3.95 -3.55 -3.86
N VAL A 116 4.59 -4.51 -4.49
CA VAL A 116 5.97 -4.90 -4.20
C VAL A 116 6.86 -4.38 -5.32
N VAL A 117 7.73 -3.44 -4.99
CA VAL A 117 8.56 -2.76 -5.97
C VAL A 117 10.03 -2.97 -5.64
N LEU A 118 10.79 -3.39 -6.64
CA LEU A 118 12.25 -3.50 -6.51
C LEU A 118 12.85 -2.11 -6.64
N LEU A 119 13.58 -1.68 -5.61
CA LEU A 119 14.27 -0.41 -5.63
C LEU A 119 15.65 -0.59 -6.28
N LYS A 120 15.98 0.31 -7.19
CA LYS A 120 17.33 0.33 -7.76
C LYS A 120 18.29 0.98 -6.78
N GLU A 121 19.43 0.36 -6.62
CA GLU A 121 20.51 0.97 -5.86
C GLU A 121 21.05 2.23 -6.54
#